data_e85f7924d0ec2b3a1259007c54bfb72b
#
_entry.id   e85f7924d0ec2b3a1259007c54bfb72b
#
_cell.length_a   1.000
_cell.length_b   1.000
_cell.length_c   1.000
_cell.angle_alpha   90.00
_cell.angle_beta   90.00
_cell.angle_gamma   90.00
#
_symmetry.space_group_name_H-M   'P 1'
#
loop_
_entity.id
_entity.type
_entity.pdbx_description
1 polymer ?
#
loop_
_entity_poly.entity_id
_entity_poly.type
_entity_poly.pdbx_seq_one_letter_code
_entity_poly.pdbx_strand_id
1 'polypeptide(L)'
;MTSPESADVPFLLRPAQPADLPVLERFAAASAYGITTLPPDSAVLAERLQRSASAFATEDAASGEEIYLFVVEDVASGAVVGTSGIAASAGFADRFYCYRNEYVVHASPPLGASNRTHTLHLCHDLTGVTLLTSFYVEPAYERTLAPQLLSRGRLLFIAQFAERFSDRIGAESPGLADDSGRCPFWDAVGRRYFDMDYPSVERLAVGRSRSFIADLMPPSPIYVPLLPEEAQWSIGQLHPVGELPFSILVDEGMDPDTYVDIFDGGPTAHARVAQLKTVAASREIVVAGIAESASHRARGWQLAASARRADFRAVLLPGHARGRSLELGAQAARLLGVQVGDTLRLAPAPVATQATAGDRHD
;
A
#
# COMPACT_ATOMS: atom_id res chain seq x y z
N MET A 1 -30.61 -6.42 26.69
CA MET A 1 -29.73 -5.87 25.67
C MET A 1 -28.34 -6.34 26.00
N THR A 2 -27.92 -7.44 25.43
CA THR A 2 -26.57 -8.00 25.56
C THR A 2 -25.63 -7.10 24.77
N SER A 3 -24.64 -6.49 25.44
CA SER A 3 -23.52 -5.83 24.78
C SER A 3 -22.88 -6.82 23.79
N PRO A 4 -22.54 -6.41 22.53
CA PRO A 4 -21.80 -7.29 21.67
C PRO A 4 -20.45 -7.56 22.35
N GLU A 5 -20.21 -8.81 22.75
CA GLU A 5 -18.88 -9.29 23.09
C GLU A 5 -17.97 -8.92 21.90
N SER A 6 -17.00 -8.02 22.15
CA SER A 6 -16.05 -7.61 21.11
C SER A 6 -15.31 -8.87 20.67
N ALA A 7 -15.44 -9.22 19.39
CA ALA A 7 -14.72 -10.35 18.82
C ALA A 7 -13.23 -10.17 19.09
N ASP A 8 -12.57 -11.19 19.64
CA ASP A 8 -11.11 -11.17 19.94
C ASP A 8 -10.28 -10.81 18.72
N VAL A 9 -10.79 -11.12 17.51
CA VAL A 9 -10.18 -10.85 16.19
C VAL A 9 -11.26 -10.30 15.26
N PRO A 10 -11.31 -8.98 15.05
CA PRO A 10 -12.39 -8.37 14.29
C PRO A 10 -12.24 -8.54 12.76
N PHE A 11 -11.02 -8.67 12.26
CA PHE A 11 -10.73 -8.70 10.82
C PHE A 11 -9.79 -9.82 10.43
N LEU A 12 -10.01 -10.34 9.21
CA LEU A 12 -9.16 -11.33 8.55
C LEU A 12 -8.64 -10.78 7.22
N LEU A 13 -7.32 -10.78 7.03
CA LEU A 13 -6.70 -10.58 5.72
C LEU A 13 -6.50 -11.94 5.05
N ARG A 14 -6.94 -12.05 3.80
CA ARG A 14 -6.78 -13.26 2.97
C ARG A 14 -6.53 -12.90 1.50
N PRO A 15 -6.03 -13.85 0.67
CA PRO A 15 -6.03 -13.70 -0.78
C PRO A 15 -7.43 -13.40 -1.32
N ALA A 16 -7.51 -12.49 -2.29
CA ALA A 16 -8.74 -12.24 -3.01
C ALA A 16 -9.08 -13.46 -3.89
N GLN A 17 -10.37 -13.80 -3.95
CA GLN A 17 -10.90 -14.95 -4.68
C GLN A 17 -11.78 -14.48 -5.84
N PRO A 18 -12.04 -15.31 -6.86
CA PRO A 18 -12.95 -14.94 -7.95
C PRO A 18 -14.35 -14.51 -7.48
N ALA A 19 -14.83 -15.05 -6.35
CA ALA A 19 -16.10 -14.67 -5.75
C ALA A 19 -16.12 -13.22 -5.21
N ASP A 20 -14.94 -12.60 -4.99
CA ASP A 20 -14.82 -11.23 -4.52
C ASP A 20 -14.96 -10.19 -5.67
N LEU A 21 -15.02 -10.62 -6.95
CA LEU A 21 -15.12 -9.70 -8.08
C LEU A 21 -16.21 -8.64 -7.94
N PRO A 22 -17.46 -8.97 -7.56
CA PRO A 22 -18.51 -7.94 -7.44
C PRO A 22 -18.22 -6.87 -6.37
N VAL A 23 -17.50 -7.22 -5.30
CA VAL A 23 -17.11 -6.25 -4.28
C VAL A 23 -15.95 -5.39 -4.74
N LEU A 24 -14.99 -5.97 -5.47
CA LEU A 24 -13.87 -5.21 -6.06
C LEU A 24 -14.35 -4.22 -7.13
N GLU A 25 -15.36 -4.57 -7.92
CA GLU A 25 -16.02 -3.65 -8.86
C GLU A 25 -16.65 -2.45 -8.13
N ARG A 26 -17.34 -2.70 -6.99
CA ARG A 26 -17.87 -1.61 -6.16
C ARG A 26 -16.76 -0.70 -5.62
N PHE A 27 -15.66 -1.29 -5.14
CA PHE A 27 -14.51 -0.53 -4.64
C PHE A 27 -13.87 0.30 -5.75
N ALA A 28 -13.69 -0.29 -6.93
CA ALA A 28 -13.16 0.41 -8.09
C ALA A 28 -14.05 1.59 -8.51
N ALA A 29 -15.37 1.40 -8.51
CA ALA A 29 -16.32 2.47 -8.85
C ALA A 29 -16.38 3.58 -7.78
N ALA A 30 -16.07 3.27 -6.51
CA ALA A 30 -16.02 4.23 -5.42
C ALA A 30 -14.65 4.91 -5.25
N SER A 31 -13.63 4.42 -5.95
CA SER A 31 -12.27 4.96 -5.88
C SER A 31 -12.16 6.30 -6.62
N ALA A 32 -11.39 7.23 -6.07
CA ALA A 32 -11.09 8.49 -6.73
C ALA A 32 -10.16 8.32 -7.94
N TYR A 33 -10.03 9.38 -8.73
CA TYR A 33 -8.98 9.48 -9.76
C TYR A 33 -7.59 9.23 -9.13
N GLY A 34 -6.66 8.69 -9.91
CA GLY A 34 -5.29 8.39 -9.45
C GLY A 34 -5.08 6.98 -8.90
N ILE A 35 -6.14 6.18 -8.65
CA ILE A 35 -6.00 4.78 -8.23
C ILE A 35 -6.08 3.85 -9.45
N THR A 36 -5.15 4.00 -10.37
CA THR A 36 -5.11 3.24 -11.65
C THR A 36 -4.91 1.73 -11.47
N THR A 37 -4.48 1.31 -10.28
CA THR A 37 -4.29 -0.11 -9.94
C THR A 37 -5.56 -0.81 -9.46
N LEU A 38 -6.69 -0.09 -9.36
CA LEU A 38 -8.03 -0.62 -9.12
C LEU A 38 -9.00 -0.04 -10.17
N PRO A 39 -8.85 -0.41 -11.47
CA PRO A 39 -9.62 0.19 -12.54
C PRO A 39 -11.08 -0.25 -12.52
N PRO A 40 -12.04 0.62 -12.87
CA PRO A 40 -13.47 0.29 -12.92
C PRO A 40 -13.83 -0.47 -14.23
N ASP A 41 -13.07 -1.53 -14.53
CA ASP A 41 -13.25 -2.42 -15.68
C ASP A 41 -13.31 -3.87 -15.20
N SER A 42 -14.48 -4.49 -15.31
CA SER A 42 -14.74 -5.84 -14.83
C SER A 42 -13.81 -6.89 -15.45
N ALA A 43 -13.50 -6.78 -16.75
CA ALA A 43 -12.64 -7.74 -17.43
C ALA A 43 -11.19 -7.63 -16.92
N VAL A 44 -10.69 -6.41 -16.74
CA VAL A 44 -9.36 -6.16 -16.20
C VAL A 44 -9.28 -6.64 -14.73
N LEU A 45 -10.29 -6.38 -13.92
CA LEU A 45 -10.32 -6.88 -12.53
C LEU A 45 -10.38 -8.40 -12.46
N ALA A 46 -11.19 -9.05 -13.31
CA ALA A 46 -11.25 -10.51 -13.38
C ALA A 46 -9.91 -11.14 -13.80
N GLU A 47 -9.23 -10.57 -14.82
CA GLU A 47 -7.90 -11.01 -15.21
C GLU A 47 -6.88 -10.84 -14.07
N ARG A 48 -6.90 -9.71 -13.36
CA ARG A 48 -6.01 -9.47 -12.22
C ARG A 48 -6.27 -10.46 -11.08
N LEU A 49 -7.53 -10.78 -10.78
CA LEU A 49 -7.88 -11.81 -9.81
C LEU A 49 -7.35 -13.18 -10.21
N GLN A 50 -7.50 -13.57 -11.48
CA GLN A 50 -6.99 -14.84 -11.99
C GLN A 50 -5.46 -14.90 -11.89
N ARG A 51 -4.75 -13.86 -12.30
CA ARG A 51 -3.28 -13.77 -12.16
C ARG A 51 -2.86 -13.86 -10.70
N SER A 52 -3.58 -13.18 -9.80
CA SER A 52 -3.33 -13.23 -8.36
C SER A 52 -3.53 -14.66 -7.81
N ALA A 53 -4.63 -15.33 -8.15
CA ALA A 53 -4.88 -16.70 -7.73
C ALA A 53 -3.76 -17.65 -8.19
N SER A 54 -3.30 -17.51 -9.44
CA SER A 54 -2.17 -18.27 -9.97
C SER A 54 -0.87 -17.98 -9.21
N ALA A 55 -0.57 -16.71 -8.90
CA ALA A 55 0.63 -16.30 -8.16
C ALA A 55 0.66 -16.87 -6.72
N PHE A 56 -0.50 -16.95 -6.06
CA PHE A 56 -0.60 -17.60 -4.74
C PHE A 56 -0.41 -19.11 -4.82
N ALA A 57 -0.89 -19.75 -5.88
CA ALA A 57 -0.91 -21.22 -6.01
C ALA A 57 0.41 -21.81 -6.55
N THR A 58 1.11 -21.09 -7.45
CA THR A 58 2.29 -21.66 -8.13
C THR A 58 3.44 -21.91 -7.15
N GLU A 59 4.08 -23.09 -7.25
CA GLU A 59 5.29 -23.43 -6.50
C GLU A 59 6.58 -23.05 -7.24
N ASP A 60 6.47 -22.65 -8.50
CA ASP A 60 7.60 -22.26 -9.33
C ASP A 60 8.34 -21.03 -8.78
N ALA A 61 9.58 -20.88 -9.20
CA ALA A 61 10.36 -19.69 -8.93
C ALA A 61 9.64 -18.43 -9.40
N ALA A 62 9.80 -17.33 -8.66
CA ALA A 62 9.18 -16.06 -9.03
C ALA A 62 9.69 -15.56 -10.38
N SER A 63 8.75 -15.17 -11.25
CA SER A 63 9.06 -14.56 -12.55
C SER A 63 9.31 -13.05 -12.44
N GLY A 64 8.73 -12.40 -11.43
CA GLY A 64 8.64 -10.96 -11.27
C GLY A 64 7.36 -10.35 -11.84
N GLU A 65 6.54 -11.13 -12.57
CA GLU A 65 5.24 -10.68 -13.11
C GLU A 65 4.07 -10.86 -12.15
N GLU A 66 4.33 -11.45 -11.00
CA GLU A 66 3.29 -11.82 -10.06
C GLU A 66 2.58 -10.60 -9.49
N ILE A 67 1.27 -10.75 -9.36
CA ILE A 67 0.38 -9.82 -8.67
C ILE A 67 -0.27 -10.59 -7.53
N TYR A 68 -0.27 -10.03 -6.34
CA TYR A 68 -0.94 -10.60 -5.17
C TYR A 68 -2.03 -9.63 -4.74
N LEU A 69 -3.29 -10.03 -4.84
CA LEU A 69 -4.44 -9.26 -4.36
C LEU A 69 -4.95 -9.85 -3.05
N PHE A 70 -5.19 -8.98 -2.11
CA PHE A 70 -5.72 -9.32 -0.79
C PHE A 70 -7.04 -8.58 -0.56
N VAL A 71 -7.86 -9.18 0.27
CA VAL A 71 -9.06 -8.53 0.84
C VAL A 71 -9.01 -8.62 2.36
N VAL A 72 -9.61 -7.63 3.01
CA VAL A 72 -9.88 -7.68 4.45
C VAL A 72 -11.36 -7.93 4.66
N GLU A 73 -11.66 -8.92 5.48
CA GLU A 73 -13.00 -9.37 5.81
C GLU A 73 -13.34 -9.02 7.27
N ASP A 74 -14.50 -8.44 7.49
CA ASP A 74 -15.07 -8.28 8.83
C ASP A 74 -15.57 -9.64 9.30
N VAL A 75 -14.96 -10.17 10.34
CA VAL A 75 -15.25 -11.52 10.86
C VAL A 75 -16.66 -11.66 11.38
N ALA A 76 -17.27 -10.57 11.88
CA ALA A 76 -18.62 -10.61 12.45
C ALA A 76 -19.69 -10.72 11.37
N SER A 77 -19.54 -10.02 10.26
CA SER A 77 -20.52 -9.99 9.16
C SER A 77 -20.16 -10.91 8.00
N GLY A 78 -18.89 -11.33 7.87
CA GLY A 78 -18.36 -12.00 6.69
C GLY A 78 -18.22 -11.10 5.46
N ALA A 79 -18.40 -9.79 5.62
CA ALA A 79 -18.32 -8.83 4.53
C ALA A 79 -16.87 -8.47 4.22
N VAL A 80 -16.52 -8.42 2.93
CA VAL A 80 -15.26 -7.81 2.47
C VAL A 80 -15.40 -6.29 2.53
N VAL A 81 -14.50 -5.65 3.28
CA VAL A 81 -14.56 -4.21 3.61
C VAL A 81 -13.36 -3.42 3.10
N GLY A 82 -12.40 -4.07 2.44
CA GLY A 82 -11.28 -3.41 1.81
C GLY A 82 -10.43 -4.35 0.98
N THR A 83 -9.58 -3.78 0.13
CA THR A 83 -8.64 -4.50 -0.73
C THR A 83 -7.28 -3.83 -0.78
N SER A 84 -6.25 -4.61 -1.08
CA SER A 84 -4.89 -4.12 -1.36
C SER A 84 -4.13 -5.12 -2.22
N GLY A 85 -3.03 -4.67 -2.82
CA GLY A 85 -2.24 -5.54 -3.68
C GLY A 85 -0.74 -5.34 -3.53
N ILE A 86 -0.01 -6.27 -4.14
CA ILE A 86 1.43 -6.21 -4.35
C ILE A 86 1.68 -6.58 -5.82
N ALA A 87 2.46 -5.78 -6.55
CA ALA A 87 3.10 -6.20 -7.78
C ALA A 87 4.55 -6.56 -7.45
N ALA A 88 4.99 -7.75 -7.85
CA ALA A 88 6.32 -8.27 -7.50
C ALA A 88 7.43 -7.37 -8.05
N SER A 89 7.24 -6.82 -9.26
CA SER A 89 8.21 -5.93 -9.89
C SER A 89 7.51 -4.79 -10.65
N ALA A 90 7.89 -3.57 -10.36
CA ALA A 90 7.48 -2.39 -11.09
C ALA A 90 8.09 -2.36 -12.49
N GLY A 91 7.27 -2.14 -13.52
CA GLY A 91 7.77 -2.05 -14.89
C GLY A 91 8.45 -3.34 -15.36
N PHE A 92 7.87 -4.49 -15.09
CA PHE A 92 8.43 -5.80 -15.48
C PHE A 92 8.69 -5.89 -16.97
N ALA A 93 7.70 -5.54 -17.81
CA ALA A 93 7.82 -5.54 -19.27
C ALA A 93 8.44 -4.24 -19.79
N ASP A 94 8.58 -3.22 -18.95
CA ASP A 94 8.92 -1.87 -19.34
C ASP A 94 9.58 -1.09 -18.17
N ARG A 95 9.93 0.19 -18.41
CA ARG A 95 10.45 1.04 -17.34
C ARG A 95 9.32 1.64 -16.52
N PHE A 96 9.54 1.73 -15.21
CA PHE A 96 8.66 2.44 -14.30
C PHE A 96 9.16 3.87 -14.13
N TYR A 97 8.46 4.81 -14.76
CA TYR A 97 8.86 6.22 -14.77
C TYR A 97 8.24 6.97 -13.58
N CYS A 98 9.04 7.85 -12.97
CA CYS A 98 8.65 8.82 -11.97
C CYS A 98 9.50 10.09 -12.13
N TYR A 99 9.16 11.16 -11.42
CA TYR A 99 10.06 12.28 -11.27
C TYR A 99 10.84 12.17 -9.97
N ARG A 100 12.17 12.36 -10.04
CA ARG A 100 12.99 12.60 -8.87
C ARG A 100 12.85 14.07 -8.47
N ASN A 101 12.44 14.26 -7.22
CA ASN A 101 12.16 15.56 -6.62
C ASN A 101 13.42 16.07 -5.90
N GLU A 102 14.15 16.98 -6.54
CA GLU A 102 15.49 17.37 -6.12
C GLU A 102 15.67 18.89 -6.02
N TYR A 103 16.72 19.29 -5.31
CA TYR A 103 17.18 20.66 -5.28
C TYR A 103 18.60 20.75 -5.83
N VAL A 104 18.78 21.55 -6.87
CA VAL A 104 20.09 21.85 -7.45
C VAL A 104 20.62 23.15 -6.87
N VAL A 105 21.85 23.14 -6.41
CA VAL A 105 22.54 24.34 -5.88
C VAL A 105 23.42 24.92 -6.96
N HIS A 106 23.16 26.18 -7.30
CA HIS A 106 24.01 26.99 -8.17
C HIS A 106 24.73 28.03 -7.33
N ALA A 107 26.04 28.16 -7.49
CA ALA A 107 26.85 29.14 -6.78
C ALA A 107 27.65 30.00 -7.76
N SER A 108 27.72 31.28 -7.47
CA SER A 108 28.58 32.25 -8.19
C SER A 108 29.60 32.85 -7.22
N PRO A 109 30.84 32.32 -7.16
CA PRO A 109 31.87 32.89 -6.30
C PRO A 109 32.12 34.39 -6.52
N PRO A 110 32.10 34.94 -7.76
CA PRO A 110 32.32 36.35 -7.98
C PRO A 110 31.23 37.25 -7.39
N LEU A 111 30.00 36.72 -7.26
CA LEU A 111 28.89 37.46 -6.69
C LEU A 111 28.70 37.17 -5.19
N GLY A 112 29.44 36.23 -4.63
CA GLY A 112 29.23 35.73 -3.26
C GLY A 112 27.83 35.15 -3.02
N ALA A 113 27.16 34.70 -4.08
CA ALA A 113 25.75 34.27 -4.04
C ALA A 113 25.62 32.79 -4.36
N SER A 114 24.66 32.12 -3.68
CA SER A 114 24.22 30.78 -4.02
C SER A 114 22.69 30.72 -4.08
N ASN A 115 22.16 29.94 -5.00
CA ASN A 115 20.75 29.70 -5.16
C ASN A 115 20.46 28.19 -5.12
N ARG A 116 19.42 27.81 -4.39
CA ARG A 116 18.90 26.43 -4.34
C ARG A 116 17.60 26.39 -5.13
N THR A 117 17.63 25.72 -6.28
CA THR A 117 16.49 25.65 -7.19
C THR A 117 15.84 24.26 -7.12
N HIS A 118 14.55 24.23 -6.92
CA HIS A 118 13.73 23.01 -6.95
C HIS A 118 13.58 22.54 -8.41
N THR A 119 13.84 21.25 -8.65
CA THR A 119 13.79 20.62 -9.98
C THR A 119 13.16 19.24 -9.92
N LEU A 120 12.47 18.86 -11.00
CA LEU A 120 12.00 17.51 -11.22
C LEU A 120 12.79 16.87 -12.38
N HIS A 121 13.33 15.69 -12.15
CA HIS A 121 14.09 14.94 -13.13
C HIS A 121 13.34 13.66 -13.48
N LEU A 122 12.91 13.52 -14.77
CA LEU A 122 12.34 12.27 -15.24
C LEU A 122 13.37 11.14 -15.07
N CYS A 123 12.99 10.10 -14.36
CA CYS A 123 13.85 8.97 -14.05
C CYS A 123 13.06 7.65 -14.04
N HIS A 124 13.79 6.55 -13.92
CA HIS A 124 13.20 5.20 -13.81
C HIS A 124 13.88 4.38 -12.69
N ASP A 125 14.30 5.06 -11.64
CA ASP A 125 15.04 4.51 -10.51
C ASP A 125 14.27 3.44 -9.74
N LEU A 126 12.94 3.48 -9.84
CA LEU A 126 12.03 2.55 -9.19
C LEU A 126 11.64 1.36 -10.11
N THR A 127 12.27 1.22 -11.29
CA THR A 127 12.07 0.01 -12.10
C THR A 127 12.60 -1.21 -11.36
N GLY A 128 11.80 -2.28 -11.33
CA GLY A 128 12.14 -3.53 -10.66
C GLY A 128 11.90 -3.56 -9.15
N VAL A 129 11.44 -2.47 -8.54
CA VAL A 129 11.05 -2.49 -7.12
C VAL A 129 9.71 -3.21 -6.93
N THR A 130 9.48 -3.81 -5.78
CA THR A 130 8.15 -4.30 -5.40
C THR A 130 7.21 -3.12 -5.18
N LEU A 131 6.00 -3.15 -5.76
CA LEU A 131 5.01 -2.08 -5.58
C LEU A 131 3.85 -2.52 -4.68
N LEU A 132 3.50 -1.68 -3.72
CA LEU A 132 2.23 -1.75 -2.99
C LEU A 132 1.15 -1.04 -3.81
N THR A 133 0.03 -1.72 -4.06
CA THR A 133 -0.99 -1.28 -5.03
C THR A 133 -2.40 -1.46 -4.48
N SER A 134 -3.40 -0.96 -5.19
CA SER A 134 -4.83 -1.30 -5.07
C SER A 134 -5.39 -1.15 -3.64
N PHE A 135 -4.90 -0.19 -2.87
CA PHE A 135 -5.38 0.02 -1.50
C PHE A 135 -6.72 0.76 -1.51
N TYR A 136 -7.72 0.14 -0.91
CA TYR A 136 -9.03 0.73 -0.68
C TYR A 136 -9.64 0.15 0.60
N VAL A 137 -10.27 0.97 1.40
CA VAL A 137 -11.08 0.56 2.56
C VAL A 137 -12.41 1.31 2.50
N GLU A 138 -13.51 0.63 2.77
CA GLU A 138 -14.81 1.28 2.86
C GLU A 138 -14.80 2.38 3.96
N PRO A 139 -15.37 3.57 3.71
CA PRO A 139 -15.30 4.70 4.64
C PRO A 139 -15.74 4.40 6.07
N ALA A 140 -16.73 3.50 6.23
CA ALA A 140 -17.20 3.06 7.55
C ALA A 140 -16.11 2.33 8.38
N TYR A 141 -15.07 1.81 7.73
CA TYR A 141 -14.00 1.01 8.36
C TYR A 141 -12.64 1.72 8.45
N GLU A 142 -12.51 2.94 7.93
CA GLU A 142 -11.25 3.70 7.94
C GLU A 142 -10.69 3.93 9.36
N ARG A 143 -11.57 4.09 10.34
CA ARG A 143 -11.20 4.32 11.74
C ARG A 143 -11.09 3.05 12.58
N THR A 144 -11.14 1.89 11.95
CA THR A 144 -10.99 0.58 12.60
C THR A 144 -9.56 0.03 12.45
N LEU A 145 -9.37 -1.23 12.82
CA LEU A 145 -8.11 -1.95 12.61
C LEU A 145 -7.93 -2.45 11.17
N ALA A 146 -8.96 -2.40 10.33
CA ALA A 146 -8.92 -2.91 8.96
C ALA A 146 -7.80 -2.27 8.11
N PRO A 147 -7.60 -0.92 8.07
CA PRO A 147 -6.52 -0.31 7.30
C PRO A 147 -5.13 -0.77 7.75
N GLN A 148 -4.93 -0.91 9.05
CA GLN A 148 -3.65 -1.37 9.62
C GLN A 148 -3.33 -2.80 9.22
N LEU A 149 -4.32 -3.70 9.34
CA LEU A 149 -4.19 -5.08 8.92
C LEU A 149 -3.95 -5.18 7.41
N LEU A 150 -4.71 -4.43 6.62
CA LEU A 150 -4.65 -4.44 5.16
C LEU A 150 -3.29 -3.94 4.64
N SER A 151 -2.76 -2.86 5.21
CA SER A 151 -1.46 -2.30 4.82
C SER A 151 -0.30 -3.18 5.29
N ARG A 152 -0.22 -3.48 6.59
CA ARG A 152 0.92 -4.17 7.21
C ARG A 152 0.93 -5.67 6.96
N GLY A 153 -0.25 -6.29 6.75
CA GLY A 153 -0.34 -7.71 6.40
C GLY A 153 0.39 -8.05 5.11
N ARG A 154 0.41 -7.13 4.13
CA ARG A 154 1.23 -7.26 2.91
C ARG A 154 2.73 -7.29 3.21
N LEU A 155 3.18 -6.50 4.19
CA LEU A 155 4.59 -6.46 4.58
C LEU A 155 5.02 -7.77 5.26
N LEU A 156 4.13 -8.39 6.06
CA LEU A 156 4.40 -9.73 6.57
C LEU A 156 4.43 -10.80 5.47
N PHE A 157 3.58 -10.68 4.46
CA PHE A 157 3.62 -11.56 3.28
C PHE A 157 4.95 -11.43 2.55
N ILE A 158 5.41 -10.21 2.30
CA ILE A 158 6.73 -9.95 1.69
C ILE A 158 7.87 -10.53 2.57
N ALA A 159 7.80 -10.33 3.88
CA ALA A 159 8.80 -10.87 4.80
C ALA A 159 8.82 -12.41 4.86
N GLN A 160 7.65 -13.05 4.69
CA GLN A 160 7.51 -14.51 4.71
C GLN A 160 8.02 -15.17 3.42
N PHE A 161 7.85 -14.49 2.27
CA PHE A 161 8.18 -14.99 0.94
C PHE A 161 9.14 -14.05 0.20
N ALA A 162 10.21 -13.65 0.92
CA ALA A 162 11.14 -12.60 0.47
C ALA A 162 11.81 -12.90 -0.87
N GLU A 163 11.98 -14.19 -1.20
CA GLU A 163 12.57 -14.64 -2.47
C GLU A 163 11.73 -14.30 -3.72
N ARG A 164 10.46 -13.88 -3.52
CA ARG A 164 9.53 -13.51 -4.59
C ARG A 164 9.49 -12.01 -4.85
N PHE A 165 10.24 -11.23 -4.10
CA PHE A 165 10.15 -9.77 -4.10
C PHE A 165 11.53 -9.11 -4.21
N SER A 166 11.54 -7.86 -4.65
CA SER A 166 12.74 -7.01 -4.61
C SER A 166 13.13 -6.66 -3.17
N ASP A 167 14.39 -6.37 -2.94
CA ASP A 167 14.89 -5.81 -1.68
C ASP A 167 14.45 -4.35 -1.45
N ARG A 168 13.87 -3.72 -2.50
CA ARG A 168 13.30 -2.36 -2.48
C ARG A 168 11.80 -2.40 -2.74
N ILE A 169 11.10 -1.48 -2.12
CA ILE A 169 9.64 -1.36 -2.21
C ILE A 169 9.24 0.08 -2.49
N GLY A 170 8.17 0.25 -3.23
CA GLY A 170 7.56 1.54 -3.52
C GLY A 170 6.03 1.51 -3.40
N ALA A 171 5.45 2.69 -3.28
CA ALA A 171 4.01 2.90 -3.32
C ALA A 171 3.70 4.29 -3.88
N GLU A 172 3.00 4.35 -5.01
CA GLU A 172 2.44 5.60 -5.52
C GLU A 172 1.18 5.94 -4.72
N SER A 173 1.03 7.20 -4.40
CA SER A 173 -0.18 7.73 -3.76
C SER A 173 -0.78 8.82 -4.64
N PRO A 174 -2.12 8.90 -4.77
CA PRO A 174 -2.76 9.86 -5.65
C PRO A 174 -2.41 11.28 -5.25
N GLY A 175 -2.05 12.10 -6.26
CA GLY A 175 -1.82 13.53 -6.13
C GLY A 175 -3.11 14.33 -6.19
N LEU A 176 -2.98 15.66 -6.16
CA LEU A 176 -4.13 16.55 -6.14
C LEU A 176 -4.82 16.60 -7.52
N ALA A 177 -6.07 16.14 -7.54
CA ALA A 177 -7.03 16.38 -8.60
C ALA A 177 -8.38 16.73 -7.98
N ASP A 178 -9.18 17.56 -8.68
CA ASP A 178 -10.54 17.88 -8.24
C ASP A 178 -11.57 16.85 -8.75
N ASP A 179 -12.82 16.97 -8.29
CA ASP A 179 -13.91 16.07 -8.68
C ASP A 179 -14.21 16.08 -10.19
N SER A 180 -13.79 17.11 -10.91
CA SER A 180 -13.89 17.19 -12.38
C SER A 180 -12.73 16.48 -13.08
N GLY A 181 -11.72 16.03 -12.34
CA GLY A 181 -10.50 15.44 -12.85
C GLY A 181 -9.46 16.49 -13.31
N ARG A 182 -9.60 17.76 -12.91
CA ARG A 182 -8.56 18.76 -13.17
C ARG A 182 -7.38 18.50 -12.22
N CYS A 183 -6.20 18.31 -12.78
CA CYS A 183 -4.95 18.12 -12.05
C CYS A 183 -3.98 19.27 -12.36
N PRO A 184 -3.66 20.16 -11.41
CA PRO A 184 -2.79 21.32 -11.65
C PRO A 184 -1.40 20.93 -12.15
N PHE A 185 -0.84 19.84 -11.62
CA PHE A 185 0.46 19.35 -12.07
C PHE A 185 0.41 18.87 -13.52
N TRP A 186 -0.58 18.03 -13.89
CA TRP A 186 -0.73 17.55 -15.25
C TRP A 186 -0.97 18.70 -16.25
N ASP A 187 -1.84 19.63 -15.91
CA ASP A 187 -2.14 20.78 -16.76
C ASP A 187 -0.92 21.66 -17.05
N ALA A 188 0.00 21.77 -16.07
CA ALA A 188 1.22 22.56 -16.21
C ALA A 188 2.34 21.82 -16.95
N VAL A 189 2.43 20.49 -16.77
CA VAL A 189 3.54 19.67 -17.26
C VAL A 189 3.09 18.77 -18.41
N GLY A 190 2.36 17.70 -18.14
CA GLY A 190 2.08 16.64 -19.11
C GLY A 190 1.18 17.09 -20.25
N ARG A 191 0.12 17.83 -19.98
CA ARG A 191 -0.84 18.29 -20.99
C ARG A 191 -0.19 19.03 -22.15
N ARG A 192 0.91 19.73 -21.88
CA ARG A 192 1.65 20.50 -22.92
C ARG A 192 2.27 19.61 -24.00
N TYR A 193 2.53 18.34 -23.69
CA TYR A 193 3.16 17.38 -24.60
C TYR A 193 2.15 16.40 -25.18
N PHE A 194 1.08 16.10 -24.46
CA PHE A 194 0.10 15.07 -24.83
C PHE A 194 -1.20 15.62 -25.41
N ASP A 195 -1.50 16.92 -25.19
CA ASP A 195 -2.78 17.56 -25.56
C ASP A 195 -4.01 16.78 -25.06
N MET A 196 -3.89 16.15 -23.89
CA MET A 196 -4.93 15.38 -23.23
C MET A 196 -5.16 15.90 -21.81
N ASP A 197 -6.41 15.78 -21.34
CA ASP A 197 -6.72 16.00 -19.92
C ASP A 197 -6.23 14.84 -19.05
N TYR A 198 -6.14 15.07 -17.75
CA TYR A 198 -5.64 14.08 -16.77
C TYR A 198 -6.49 12.80 -16.76
N PRO A 199 -7.85 12.82 -16.71
CA PRO A 199 -8.65 11.61 -16.77
C PRO A 199 -8.43 10.79 -18.05
N SER A 200 -8.10 11.43 -19.17
CA SER A 200 -7.85 10.72 -20.44
C SER A 200 -6.51 10.00 -20.46
N VAL A 201 -5.45 10.65 -19.93
CA VAL A 201 -4.14 9.98 -19.87
C VAL A 201 -4.11 8.86 -18.84
N GLU A 202 -4.82 9.00 -17.71
CA GLU A 202 -4.97 7.92 -16.74
C GLU A 202 -5.64 6.70 -17.37
N ARG A 203 -6.77 6.89 -18.07
CA ARG A 203 -7.43 5.80 -18.78
C ARG A 203 -6.52 5.15 -19.81
N LEU A 204 -5.67 5.94 -20.49
CA LEU A 204 -4.70 5.42 -21.45
C LEU A 204 -3.62 4.58 -20.78
N ALA A 205 -3.21 4.94 -19.57
CA ALA A 205 -2.17 4.26 -18.80
C ALA A 205 -2.66 2.97 -18.12
N VAL A 206 -3.98 2.80 -17.94
CA VAL A 206 -4.53 1.57 -17.35
C VAL A 206 -4.20 0.36 -18.23
N GLY A 207 -3.48 -0.61 -17.64
CA GLY A 207 -3.12 -1.87 -18.29
C GLY A 207 -2.11 -1.75 -19.43
N ARG A 208 -1.50 -0.58 -19.65
CA ARG A 208 -0.48 -0.35 -20.68
C ARG A 208 0.86 0.01 -20.05
N SER A 209 1.91 -0.19 -20.85
CA SER A 209 3.23 0.36 -20.56
C SER A 209 3.17 1.88 -20.48
N ARG A 210 3.91 2.45 -19.53
CA ARG A 210 4.09 3.90 -19.39
C ARG A 210 5.23 4.45 -20.27
N SER A 211 5.84 3.62 -21.15
CA SER A 211 6.96 4.03 -22.01
C SER A 211 6.60 5.17 -22.94
N PHE A 212 5.34 5.23 -23.42
CA PHE A 212 4.85 6.32 -24.27
C PHE A 212 5.03 7.71 -23.65
N ILE A 213 5.12 7.80 -22.32
CA ILE A 213 5.35 9.06 -21.61
C ILE A 213 6.76 9.55 -21.88
N ALA A 214 7.75 8.66 -21.75
CA ALA A 214 9.14 8.99 -21.99
C ALA A 214 9.43 9.34 -23.46
N ASP A 215 8.59 8.85 -24.40
CA ASP A 215 8.72 9.17 -25.83
C ASP A 215 8.36 10.63 -26.12
N LEU A 216 7.45 11.21 -25.36
CA LEU A 216 6.95 12.58 -25.58
C LEU A 216 7.47 13.57 -24.54
N MET A 217 7.77 13.14 -23.31
CA MET A 217 8.28 14.04 -22.28
C MET A 217 9.78 14.29 -22.46
N PRO A 218 10.22 15.56 -22.37
CA PRO A 218 11.63 15.88 -22.52
C PRO A 218 12.44 15.32 -21.34
N PRO A 219 13.66 14.80 -21.59
CA PRO A 219 14.53 14.30 -20.54
C PRO A 219 15.17 15.43 -19.71
N SER A 220 14.98 16.69 -20.12
CA SER A 220 15.53 17.85 -19.43
C SER A 220 14.83 18.09 -18.09
N PRO A 221 15.54 18.59 -17.08
CA PRO A 221 14.93 18.92 -15.80
C PRO A 221 13.83 19.95 -15.93
N ILE A 222 12.75 19.78 -15.17
CA ILE A 222 11.70 20.78 -15.01
C ILE A 222 12.07 21.66 -13.83
N TYR A 223 12.23 22.94 -14.07
CA TYR A 223 12.50 23.93 -13.02
C TYR A 223 11.16 24.34 -12.39
N VAL A 224 10.89 23.84 -11.19
CA VAL A 224 9.62 24.04 -10.48
C VAL A 224 9.26 25.53 -10.32
N PRO A 225 10.19 26.46 -10.01
CA PRO A 225 9.84 27.90 -9.93
C PRO A 225 9.32 28.53 -11.22
N LEU A 226 9.45 27.84 -12.36
CA LEU A 226 8.93 28.32 -13.66
C LEU A 226 7.51 27.81 -13.95
N LEU A 227 6.99 26.88 -13.14
CA LEU A 227 5.62 26.39 -13.25
C LEU A 227 4.62 27.40 -12.66
N PRO A 228 3.33 27.34 -13.07
CA PRO A 228 2.27 28.04 -12.38
C PRO A 228 2.23 27.71 -10.87
N GLU A 229 1.86 28.67 -10.06
CA GLU A 229 1.87 28.54 -8.59
C GLU A 229 1.05 27.33 -8.11
N GLU A 230 -0.14 27.08 -8.69
CA GLU A 230 -0.97 25.93 -8.37
C GLU A 230 -0.24 24.59 -8.61
N ALA A 231 0.52 24.48 -9.69
CA ALA A 231 1.31 23.29 -9.98
C ALA A 231 2.48 23.12 -9.02
N GLN A 232 3.15 24.22 -8.65
CA GLN A 232 4.22 24.17 -7.64
C GLN A 232 3.69 23.63 -6.30
N TRP A 233 2.51 24.10 -5.89
CA TRP A 233 1.86 23.68 -4.64
C TRP A 233 1.38 22.21 -4.67
N SER A 234 1.02 21.68 -5.84
CA SER A 234 0.51 20.31 -5.96
C SER A 234 1.60 19.24 -5.91
N ILE A 235 2.86 19.59 -6.17
CA ILE A 235 3.97 18.63 -6.17
C ILE A 235 4.18 18.03 -4.77
N GLY A 236 4.10 16.69 -4.69
CA GLY A 236 4.25 15.95 -3.45
C GLY A 236 3.04 16.07 -2.49
N GLN A 237 1.94 16.67 -2.93
CA GLN A 237 0.72 16.74 -2.15
C GLN A 237 -0.17 15.53 -2.41
N LEU A 238 -0.86 15.08 -1.36
CA LEU A 238 -1.78 13.94 -1.43
C LEU A 238 -3.20 14.39 -1.72
N HIS A 239 -3.89 13.62 -2.55
CA HIS A 239 -5.35 13.63 -2.54
C HIS A 239 -5.85 13.10 -1.18
N PRO A 240 -6.95 13.65 -0.61
CA PRO A 240 -7.44 13.22 0.72
C PRO A 240 -7.64 11.71 0.87
N VAL A 241 -8.06 11.00 -0.18
CA VAL A 241 -8.21 9.52 -0.13
C VAL A 241 -6.89 8.78 0.10
N GLY A 242 -5.76 9.40 -0.24
CA GLY A 242 -4.42 8.83 -0.07
C GLY A 242 -3.84 9.03 1.34
N GLU A 243 -4.37 9.93 2.15
CA GLU A 243 -3.78 10.31 3.44
C GLU A 243 -3.64 9.13 4.40
N LEU A 244 -4.71 8.35 4.55
CA LEU A 244 -4.71 7.21 5.48
C LEU A 244 -3.71 6.12 5.09
N PRO A 245 -3.74 5.54 3.87
CA PRO A 245 -2.75 4.53 3.48
C PRO A 245 -1.32 5.07 3.50
N PHE A 246 -1.10 6.29 3.04
CA PHE A 246 0.21 6.92 3.01
C PHE A 246 0.78 7.12 4.41
N SER A 247 -0.02 7.58 5.37
CA SER A 247 0.42 7.76 6.76
C SER A 247 0.92 6.46 7.38
N ILE A 248 0.30 5.31 7.05
CA ILE A 248 0.75 3.99 7.52
C ILE A 248 2.10 3.63 6.90
N LEU A 249 2.34 3.97 5.63
CA LEU A 249 3.61 3.70 4.95
C LEU A 249 4.75 4.57 5.49
N VAL A 250 4.49 5.84 5.75
CA VAL A 250 5.45 6.75 6.40
C VAL A 250 5.76 6.27 7.82
N ASP A 251 4.74 5.82 8.57
CA ASP A 251 4.95 5.22 9.90
C ASP A 251 5.80 3.93 9.82
N GLU A 252 5.73 3.15 8.75
CA GLU A 252 6.63 2.02 8.48
C GLU A 252 8.07 2.43 8.21
N GLY A 253 8.34 3.71 7.92
CA GLY A 253 9.66 4.25 7.63
C GLY A 253 9.97 4.37 6.14
N MET A 254 8.96 4.43 5.27
CA MET A 254 9.16 4.75 3.87
C MET A 254 9.47 6.24 3.71
N ASP A 255 10.40 6.56 2.80
CA ASP A 255 10.74 7.93 2.40
C ASP A 255 9.64 8.47 1.49
N PRO A 256 8.99 9.59 1.84
CA PRO A 256 7.89 10.16 1.08
C PRO A 256 8.30 11.24 0.08
N ASP A 257 9.55 11.75 0.11
CA ASP A 257 9.91 13.05 -0.45
C ASP A 257 10.72 12.96 -1.74
N THR A 258 11.39 11.81 -1.97
CA THR A 258 12.38 11.67 -3.07
C THR A 258 11.73 11.57 -4.45
N TYR A 259 10.55 10.95 -4.57
CA TYR A 259 9.91 10.70 -5.86
C TYR A 259 8.46 11.18 -5.88
N VAL A 260 8.05 11.64 -7.06
CA VAL A 260 6.64 11.98 -7.34
C VAL A 260 6.18 11.31 -8.63
N ASP A 261 4.87 11.02 -8.70
CA ASP A 261 4.23 10.43 -9.88
C ASP A 261 4.32 11.37 -11.08
N ILE A 262 4.42 10.78 -12.27
CA ILE A 262 4.58 11.53 -13.53
C ILE A 262 3.30 12.18 -14.04
N PHE A 263 2.13 11.74 -13.57
CA PHE A 263 0.84 12.24 -14.03
C PHE A 263 0.30 13.33 -13.11
N ASP A 264 0.24 13.07 -11.81
CA ASP A 264 -0.43 13.94 -10.86
C ASP A 264 0.52 14.63 -9.88
N GLY A 265 1.83 14.29 -9.93
CA GLY A 265 2.82 14.84 -9.00
C GLY A 265 2.65 14.37 -7.56
N GLY A 266 1.80 13.38 -7.32
CA GLY A 266 1.60 12.78 -6.00
C GLY A 266 2.86 12.10 -5.49
N PRO A 267 3.02 11.95 -4.17
CA PRO A 267 4.23 11.36 -3.59
C PRO A 267 4.32 9.86 -3.88
N THR A 268 5.51 9.40 -4.22
CA THR A 268 5.84 7.98 -4.36
C THR A 268 6.77 7.58 -3.22
N ALA A 269 6.20 6.98 -2.17
CA ALA A 269 6.97 6.52 -1.03
C ALA A 269 7.82 5.30 -1.40
N HIS A 270 9.05 5.23 -0.86
CA HIS A 270 9.94 4.10 -1.12
C HIS A 270 10.79 3.73 0.10
N ALA A 271 11.29 2.48 0.14
CA ALA A 271 12.19 2.02 1.19
C ALA A 271 13.00 0.79 0.75
N ARG A 272 13.97 0.40 1.59
CA ARG A 272 14.46 -0.97 1.60
C ARG A 272 13.55 -1.85 2.45
N VAL A 273 13.14 -2.98 1.93
CA VAL A 273 12.18 -3.90 2.61
C VAL A 273 12.65 -4.25 4.02
N ALA A 274 13.93 -4.55 4.19
CA ALA A 274 14.51 -4.92 5.49
C ALA A 274 14.48 -3.79 6.55
N GLN A 275 14.26 -2.53 6.14
CA GLN A 275 14.21 -1.37 7.04
C GLN A 275 12.78 -1.02 7.50
N LEU A 276 11.75 -1.59 6.87
CA LEU A 276 10.37 -1.38 7.28
C LEU A 276 10.15 -1.93 8.70
N LYS A 277 9.49 -1.16 9.55
CA LYS A 277 9.31 -1.51 10.97
C LYS A 277 8.66 -2.87 11.17
N THR A 278 7.58 -3.16 10.43
CA THR A 278 6.90 -4.46 10.49
C THR A 278 7.82 -5.59 10.06
N VAL A 279 8.60 -5.42 8.98
CA VAL A 279 9.51 -6.45 8.47
C VAL A 279 10.68 -6.68 9.43
N ALA A 280 11.35 -5.59 9.84
CA ALA A 280 12.52 -5.64 10.73
C ALA A 280 12.20 -6.25 12.09
N ALA A 281 10.99 -6.00 12.61
CA ALA A 281 10.55 -6.54 13.90
C ALA A 281 9.87 -7.91 13.78
N SER A 282 9.64 -8.42 12.56
CA SER A 282 8.96 -9.69 12.35
C SER A 282 9.84 -10.88 12.72
N ARG A 283 9.21 -11.92 13.24
CA ARG A 283 9.87 -13.17 13.62
C ARG A 283 8.96 -14.35 13.48
N GLU A 284 9.54 -15.51 13.30
CA GLU A 284 8.83 -16.79 13.36
C GLU A 284 8.58 -17.21 14.80
N ILE A 285 7.39 -17.74 15.06
CA ILE A 285 6.95 -18.18 16.36
C ILE A 285 6.13 -19.47 16.22
N VAL A 286 6.27 -20.38 17.19
CA VAL A 286 5.53 -21.63 17.20
C VAL A 286 4.26 -21.47 18.04
N VAL A 287 3.14 -22.01 17.55
CA VAL A 287 1.89 -22.12 18.30
C VAL A 287 2.06 -23.18 19.40
N ALA A 288 2.18 -22.74 20.65
CA ALA A 288 2.41 -23.62 21.78
C ALA A 288 1.12 -24.19 22.38
N GLY A 289 -0.01 -23.53 22.18
CA GLY A 289 -1.32 -23.92 22.70
C GLY A 289 -2.44 -23.13 22.06
N ILE A 290 -3.66 -23.66 22.19
CA ILE A 290 -4.90 -22.98 21.79
C ILE A 290 -5.84 -22.99 22.99
N ALA A 291 -6.18 -21.79 23.50
CA ALA A 291 -7.12 -21.59 24.59
C ALA A 291 -8.51 -21.18 24.08
N GLU A 292 -9.56 -21.40 24.84
CA GLU A 292 -10.91 -20.97 24.46
C GLU A 292 -11.01 -19.45 24.28
N SER A 293 -10.33 -18.68 25.13
CA SER A 293 -10.19 -17.23 25.01
C SER A 293 -8.75 -16.80 25.25
N ALA A 294 -8.28 -15.81 24.48
CA ALA A 294 -6.97 -15.21 24.75
C ALA A 294 -7.00 -14.39 26.04
N SER A 295 -5.90 -14.40 26.78
CA SER A 295 -5.77 -13.58 28.01
C SER A 295 -5.71 -12.09 27.66
N HIS A 296 -6.79 -11.34 27.88
CA HIS A 296 -6.98 -9.93 27.50
C HIS A 296 -6.17 -8.88 28.31
N ARG A 297 -5.18 -9.28 29.09
CA ARG A 297 -4.45 -8.34 29.97
C ARG A 297 -3.26 -7.61 29.35
N ALA A 298 -3.01 -7.77 28.07
CA ALA A 298 -1.84 -7.14 27.45
C ALA A 298 -2.21 -5.86 26.67
N ARG A 299 -1.47 -4.79 26.91
CA ARG A 299 -1.55 -3.55 26.12
C ARG A 299 -0.84 -3.77 24.76
N GLY A 300 -1.47 -3.30 23.66
CA GLY A 300 -0.91 -3.33 22.30
C GLY A 300 -1.49 -4.42 21.41
N TRP A 301 -1.06 -4.40 20.17
CA TRP A 301 -1.49 -5.30 19.10
C TRP A 301 -0.31 -6.03 18.49
N GLN A 302 -0.55 -7.25 18.04
CA GLN A 302 0.40 -8.07 17.26
C GLN A 302 -0.23 -8.42 15.93
N LEU A 303 0.51 -8.24 14.86
CA LEU A 303 0.16 -8.76 13.56
C LEU A 303 0.66 -10.19 13.46
N ALA A 304 -0.21 -11.14 13.18
CA ALA A 304 0.12 -12.56 13.03
C ALA A 304 -0.29 -13.04 11.65
N ALA A 305 0.58 -13.78 10.98
CA ALA A 305 0.33 -14.34 9.66
C ALA A 305 0.71 -15.81 9.56
N SER A 306 -0.08 -16.58 8.79
CA SER A 306 0.21 -17.98 8.46
C SER A 306 1.42 -18.11 7.55
N ALA A 307 2.11 -19.24 7.59
CA ALA A 307 3.29 -19.52 6.77
C ALA A 307 2.95 -20.09 5.37
N ARG A 308 1.67 -20.29 5.04
CA ARG A 308 1.22 -20.89 3.77
C ARG A 308 0.89 -19.82 2.75
N ARG A 309 1.54 -19.82 1.59
CA ARG A 309 1.32 -18.82 0.53
C ARG A 309 -0.06 -18.95 -0.12
N ALA A 310 -0.44 -20.14 -0.54
CA ALA A 310 -1.69 -20.39 -1.26
C ALA A 310 -2.95 -20.05 -0.43
N ASP A 311 -2.86 -20.20 0.90
CA ASP A 311 -3.92 -19.86 1.85
C ASP A 311 -3.35 -18.92 2.92
N PHE A 312 -2.70 -17.84 2.47
CA PHE A 312 -2.15 -16.84 3.38
C PHE A 312 -3.25 -16.14 4.15
N ARG A 313 -3.09 -16.04 5.46
CA ARG A 313 -4.03 -15.39 6.35
C ARG A 313 -3.28 -14.55 7.35
N ALA A 314 -3.78 -13.36 7.62
CA ALA A 314 -3.24 -12.53 8.69
C ALA A 314 -4.36 -11.90 9.52
N VAL A 315 -4.07 -11.69 10.79
CA VAL A 315 -4.98 -11.08 11.77
C VAL A 315 -4.22 -10.15 12.69
N LEU A 316 -4.94 -9.23 13.35
CA LEU A 316 -4.43 -8.47 14.48
C LEU A 316 -4.92 -9.13 15.78
N LEU A 317 -3.96 -9.46 16.65
CA LEU A 317 -4.19 -10.08 17.94
C LEU A 317 -3.93 -9.07 19.06
N PRO A 318 -4.77 -8.98 20.08
CA PRO A 318 -4.46 -8.18 21.27
C PRO A 318 -3.29 -8.81 22.05
N GLY A 319 -2.41 -7.97 22.57
CA GLY A 319 -1.33 -8.41 23.48
C GLY A 319 0.05 -8.50 22.86
N HIS A 320 1.01 -9.03 23.64
CA HIS A 320 2.40 -9.21 23.24
C HIS A 320 2.86 -10.64 23.47
N ALA A 321 3.35 -11.27 22.40
CA ALA A 321 4.01 -12.55 22.54
C ALA A 321 5.37 -12.41 23.23
N ARG A 322 5.63 -13.25 24.22
CA ARG A 322 6.91 -13.37 24.90
C ARG A 322 7.63 -14.65 24.47
N GLY A 323 8.94 -14.54 24.23
CA GLY A 323 9.73 -15.71 23.82
C GLY A 323 9.47 -16.18 22.39
N ARG A 324 9.67 -17.48 22.13
CA ARG A 324 9.57 -18.13 20.81
C ARG A 324 8.29 -18.93 20.60
N SER A 325 7.33 -18.84 21.50
CA SER A 325 6.06 -19.55 21.41
C SER A 325 4.90 -18.62 21.78
N LEU A 326 3.73 -18.93 21.23
CA LEU A 326 2.50 -18.16 21.39
C LEU A 326 1.35 -19.11 21.71
N GLU A 327 0.54 -18.74 22.69
CA GLU A 327 -0.77 -19.32 22.92
C GLU A 327 -1.82 -18.48 22.22
N LEU A 328 -2.64 -19.11 21.37
CA LEU A 328 -3.67 -18.44 20.57
C LEU A 328 -5.06 -18.66 21.16
N GLY A 329 -5.94 -17.69 21.01
CA GLY A 329 -7.37 -17.91 21.16
C GLY A 329 -7.91 -18.83 20.06
N ALA A 330 -8.92 -19.65 20.38
CA ALA A 330 -9.51 -20.61 19.43
C ALA A 330 -10.05 -19.94 18.14
N GLN A 331 -10.59 -18.72 18.25
CA GLN A 331 -11.02 -17.93 17.09
C GLN A 331 -9.83 -17.58 16.17
N ALA A 332 -8.75 -17.04 16.73
CA ALA A 332 -7.56 -16.67 15.97
C ALA A 332 -6.93 -17.88 15.28
N ALA A 333 -6.84 -19.03 15.97
CA ALA A 333 -6.30 -20.27 15.40
C ALA A 333 -7.14 -20.75 14.21
N ARG A 334 -8.48 -20.70 14.30
CA ARG A 334 -9.38 -21.03 13.19
C ARG A 334 -9.23 -20.08 12.01
N LEU A 335 -9.19 -18.76 12.27
CA LEU A 335 -9.05 -17.77 11.21
C LEU A 335 -7.70 -17.88 10.48
N LEU A 336 -6.61 -18.10 11.20
CA LEU A 336 -5.28 -18.35 10.63
C LEU A 336 -5.14 -19.73 10.00
N GLY A 337 -6.05 -20.67 10.30
CA GLY A 337 -6.00 -22.06 9.82
C GLY A 337 -4.81 -22.83 10.38
N VAL A 338 -4.46 -22.62 11.66
CA VAL A 338 -3.30 -23.23 12.31
C VAL A 338 -3.68 -24.07 13.53
N GLN A 339 -2.78 -24.99 13.87
CA GLN A 339 -2.87 -25.87 15.02
C GLN A 339 -1.62 -25.78 15.90
N VAL A 340 -1.64 -26.42 17.06
CA VAL A 340 -0.47 -26.50 17.95
C VAL A 340 0.69 -27.14 17.20
N GLY A 341 1.86 -26.53 17.28
CA GLY A 341 3.08 -26.93 16.58
C GLY A 341 3.32 -26.20 15.26
N ASP A 342 2.32 -25.55 14.68
CA ASP A 342 2.50 -24.76 13.45
C ASP A 342 3.31 -23.50 13.70
N THR A 343 3.96 -23.01 12.64
CA THR A 343 4.73 -21.75 12.67
C THR A 343 3.90 -20.61 12.10
N LEU A 344 3.97 -19.47 12.78
CA LEU A 344 3.43 -18.17 12.35
C LEU A 344 4.55 -17.15 12.21
N ARG A 345 4.36 -16.16 11.36
CA ARG A 345 5.16 -14.92 11.40
C ARG A 345 4.42 -13.88 12.22
N LEU A 346 5.13 -13.27 13.16
CA LEU A 346 4.57 -12.30 14.09
C LEU A 346 5.37 -11.01 14.07
N ALA A 347 4.69 -9.85 14.11
CA ALA A 347 5.30 -8.54 14.31
C ALA A 347 4.48 -7.69 15.28
N PRO A 348 5.08 -6.77 16.04
CA PRO A 348 4.33 -5.74 16.76
C PRO A 348 3.54 -4.88 15.77
N ALA A 349 2.29 -4.54 16.10
CA ALA A 349 1.51 -3.60 15.32
C ALA A 349 1.41 -2.28 16.10
N PRO A 350 2.01 -1.18 15.61
CA PRO A 350 1.89 0.14 16.22
C PRO A 350 0.51 0.73 15.89
N VAL A 351 -0.52 0.19 16.51
CA VAL A 351 -1.87 0.74 16.45
C VAL A 351 -2.03 1.67 17.64
N ALA A 352 -2.28 2.96 17.39
CA ALA A 352 -2.62 3.90 18.44
C ALA A 352 -3.88 3.34 19.15
N THR A 353 -3.74 2.98 20.41
CA THR A 353 -4.88 2.66 21.25
C THR A 353 -5.76 3.90 21.24
N GLN A 354 -6.96 3.83 20.68
CA GLN A 354 -7.94 4.90 20.85
C GLN A 354 -8.08 5.09 22.37
N ALA A 355 -7.58 6.22 22.88
CA ALA A 355 -7.86 6.62 24.23
C ALA A 355 -9.39 6.68 24.32
N THR A 356 -9.97 5.82 25.17
CA THR A 356 -11.37 5.91 25.54
C THR A 356 -11.63 7.36 25.93
N ALA A 357 -12.50 8.02 25.15
CA ALA A 357 -13.00 9.36 25.47
C ALA A 357 -13.82 9.25 26.76
N GLY A 358 -13.17 9.37 27.92
CA GLY A 358 -13.78 9.13 29.21
C GLY A 358 -12.88 9.47 30.39
N ASP A 359 -11.99 10.48 30.28
CA ASP A 359 -11.34 11.04 31.47
C ASP A 359 -10.91 12.50 31.20
N ARG A 360 -11.91 13.37 31.06
CA ARG A 360 -11.77 14.80 31.33
C ARG A 360 -12.96 15.22 32.17
N HIS A 361 -12.88 14.93 33.44
CA HIS A 361 -13.53 15.67 34.52
C HIS A 361 -12.45 15.83 35.61
N ASP A 362 -11.89 16.97 35.66
CA ASP A 362 -11.85 17.99 36.71
C ASP A 362 -10.89 19.13 36.34
#